data_c2393682d1b33047f827886820f2f72f
#
_entry.id   c2393682d1b33047f827886820f2f72f
#
_cell.length_a   1.000
_cell.length_b   1.000
_cell.length_c   1.000
_cell.angle_alpha   90.00
_cell.angle_beta   90.00
_cell.angle_gamma   90.00
#
_symmetry.space_group_name_H-M   'P 1'
#
loop_
_entity.id
_entity.type
_entity.pdbx_description
1 polymer ?
#
loop_
_entity_poly.entity_id
_entity_poly.type
_entity_poly.pdbx_seq_one_letter_code
_entity_poly.pdbx_strand_id
1 'polypeptide(L)'
;MHADQKIQQGLSHSCNYFFYTVGSRLYENTDNQLYKTAALLGLTTKTGIDLPGELQGYVGSQTTLYDKNKAISAAEQSTWRPFIVFNQIKRHLIDVGEDYSMTFDEDKLNKCVKRLMDMAVDYNQSDWLPEIRTILMEELDMPREMVYLQIVAGDTYIKLNEVKWGGSEAIMCAVGQSVTTVTPVAVARYIAAVANGGKVYDLRLIDSIISPDGEVLSQSMPILASELEHESIDEFLAYMRKGLEGVANEGDGTAAKFFNGSQYADVREKIAAKTGTAEKTTIDLENNAWMVAYAPNDDPQIAIAVYIPHGYSGSYCSLTVRDIIDYYLEHSMLDTEDFMAPSNSLAY
;
A
#
# COMPACT_ATOMS: atom_id res chain seq x y z
N MET A 1 -8.95 -20.24 -17.48
CA MET A 1 -7.74 -19.56 -17.99
C MET A 1 -8.09 -18.10 -18.22
N HIS A 2 -7.42 -17.16 -17.56
CA HIS A 2 -7.72 -15.71 -17.61
C HIS A 2 -6.94 -15.00 -18.75
N ALA A 3 -6.91 -15.61 -19.94
CA ALA A 3 -6.31 -14.99 -21.13
C ALA A 3 -7.21 -13.88 -21.67
N ASP A 4 -6.63 -12.81 -22.21
CA ASP A 4 -7.31 -11.71 -22.89
C ASP A 4 -8.31 -10.89 -22.04
N GLN A 5 -8.09 -10.80 -20.71
CA GLN A 5 -8.93 -9.97 -19.84
C GLN A 5 -8.70 -8.48 -20.08
N LYS A 6 -9.82 -7.74 -20.12
CA LYS A 6 -9.83 -6.27 -20.03
C LYS A 6 -9.76 -5.84 -18.55
N ILE A 7 -9.55 -4.56 -18.29
CA ILE A 7 -9.44 -4.00 -16.93
C ILE A 7 -10.65 -4.33 -16.04
N GLN A 8 -11.86 -4.31 -16.61
CA GLN A 8 -13.10 -4.64 -15.88
C GLN A 8 -13.04 -6.06 -15.31
N GLN A 9 -12.73 -7.05 -16.17
CA GLN A 9 -12.59 -8.45 -15.78
C GLN A 9 -11.37 -8.66 -14.84
N GLY A 10 -10.26 -7.95 -15.10
CA GLY A 10 -9.10 -7.96 -14.21
C GLY A 10 -9.46 -7.53 -12.79
N LEU A 11 -10.35 -6.53 -12.65
CA LEU A 11 -10.84 -6.04 -11.36
C LEU A 11 -11.86 -7.00 -10.73
N SER A 12 -12.90 -7.41 -11.47
CA SER A 12 -13.99 -8.25 -10.94
C SER A 12 -13.49 -9.61 -10.47
N HIS A 13 -12.58 -10.24 -11.21
CA HIS A 13 -11.98 -11.53 -10.88
C HIS A 13 -10.70 -11.41 -10.03
N SER A 14 -10.24 -10.20 -9.74
CA SER A 14 -8.96 -9.96 -9.03
C SER A 14 -7.79 -10.71 -9.68
N CYS A 15 -7.62 -10.56 -10.99
CA CYS A 15 -6.67 -11.36 -11.76
C CYS A 15 -5.22 -10.88 -11.56
N ASN A 16 -4.44 -11.60 -10.77
CA ASN A 16 -3.04 -11.29 -10.52
C ASN A 16 -2.22 -11.20 -11.83
N TYR A 17 -2.45 -12.11 -12.78
CA TYR A 17 -1.73 -12.10 -14.05
C TYR A 17 -1.93 -10.79 -14.83
N PHE A 18 -3.17 -10.25 -14.83
CA PHE A 18 -3.47 -8.96 -15.45
C PHE A 18 -2.65 -7.85 -14.78
N PHE A 19 -2.70 -7.76 -13.46
CA PHE A 19 -2.01 -6.70 -12.72
C PHE A 19 -0.49 -6.88 -12.68
N TYR A 20 0.04 -8.11 -12.72
CA TYR A 20 1.46 -8.35 -12.94
C TYR A 20 1.93 -7.78 -14.28
N THR A 21 1.14 -7.98 -15.34
CA THR A 21 1.43 -7.42 -16.66
C THR A 21 1.38 -5.88 -16.65
N VAL A 22 0.41 -5.28 -15.95
CA VAL A 22 0.34 -3.82 -15.76
C VAL A 22 1.57 -3.33 -15.00
N GLY A 23 1.92 -3.97 -13.90
CA GLY A 23 3.09 -3.62 -13.09
C GLY A 23 4.40 -3.68 -13.86
N SER A 24 4.61 -4.74 -14.66
CA SER A 24 5.77 -4.87 -15.53
C SER A 24 5.85 -3.74 -16.55
N ARG A 25 4.74 -3.44 -17.24
CA ARG A 25 4.68 -2.35 -18.22
C ARG A 25 4.92 -0.97 -17.61
N LEU A 26 4.39 -0.73 -16.42
CA LEU A 26 4.63 0.52 -15.70
C LEU A 26 6.10 0.64 -15.29
N TYR A 27 6.73 -0.44 -14.86
CA TYR A 27 8.15 -0.45 -14.51
C TYR A 27 9.06 -0.18 -15.71
N GLU A 28 8.76 -0.82 -16.85
CA GLU A 28 9.57 -0.71 -18.07
C GLU A 28 9.45 0.66 -18.78
N ASN A 29 8.26 1.28 -18.72
CA ASN A 29 7.93 2.43 -19.56
C ASN A 29 7.76 3.75 -18.81
N THR A 30 7.76 3.74 -17.50
CA THR A 30 7.46 4.94 -16.71
C THR A 30 8.39 5.11 -15.51
N ASP A 31 8.66 6.37 -15.16
CA ASP A 31 9.39 6.74 -13.96
C ASP A 31 8.46 6.66 -12.73
N ASN A 32 8.34 5.44 -12.15
CA ASN A 32 7.64 5.17 -10.89
C ASN A 32 6.18 5.68 -10.86
N GLN A 33 5.46 5.52 -11.99
CA GLN A 33 4.09 6.03 -12.14
C GLN A 33 3.12 5.45 -11.11
N LEU A 34 3.29 4.17 -10.74
CA LEU A 34 2.46 3.54 -9.71
C LEU A 34 2.54 4.30 -8.38
N TYR A 35 3.75 4.62 -7.93
CA TYR A 35 3.96 5.40 -6.71
C TYR A 35 3.38 6.82 -6.82
N LYS A 36 3.63 7.50 -7.95
CA LYS A 36 3.13 8.87 -8.18
C LYS A 36 1.60 8.93 -8.13
N THR A 37 0.94 7.98 -8.80
CA THR A 37 -0.53 7.89 -8.78
C THR A 37 -1.06 7.55 -7.39
N ALA A 38 -0.43 6.62 -6.68
CA ALA A 38 -0.80 6.29 -5.31
C ALA A 38 -0.62 7.47 -4.34
N ALA A 39 0.42 8.29 -4.55
CA ALA A 39 0.65 9.51 -3.79
C ALA A 39 -0.45 10.56 -4.07
N LEU A 40 -0.80 10.78 -5.34
CA LEU A 40 -1.91 11.66 -5.72
C LEU A 40 -3.25 11.19 -5.13
N LEU A 41 -3.46 9.89 -5.01
CA LEU A 41 -4.64 9.29 -4.36
C LEU A 41 -4.55 9.26 -2.82
N GLY A 42 -3.53 9.91 -2.25
CA GLY A 42 -3.41 10.12 -0.81
C GLY A 42 -2.95 8.91 0.01
N LEU A 43 -2.46 7.83 -0.63
CA LEU A 43 -2.01 6.61 0.09
C LEU A 43 -0.66 6.78 0.79
N THR A 44 0.12 7.82 0.47
CA THR A 44 1.45 8.08 1.04
C THR A 44 1.49 9.26 2.00
N THR A 45 0.35 9.84 2.32
CA THR A 45 0.22 10.98 3.22
C THR A 45 -0.75 10.66 4.35
N LYS A 46 -0.63 11.39 5.45
CA LYS A 46 -1.68 11.39 6.47
C LYS A 46 -2.97 11.94 5.88
N THR A 47 -4.10 11.49 6.41
CA THR A 47 -5.41 11.90 5.92
C THR A 47 -5.87 13.25 6.46
N GLY A 48 -5.19 13.76 7.49
CA GLY A 48 -5.58 14.99 8.17
C GLY A 48 -6.73 14.82 9.16
N ILE A 49 -7.16 13.58 9.42
CA ILE A 49 -8.25 13.31 10.37
C ILE A 49 -7.92 13.86 11.77
N ASP A 50 -8.92 14.46 12.42
CA ASP A 50 -8.82 15.12 13.75
C ASP A 50 -8.68 14.08 14.89
N LEU A 51 -7.85 13.04 14.68
CA LEU A 51 -7.53 12.04 15.69
C LEU A 51 -6.02 11.99 15.94
N PRO A 52 -5.60 11.87 17.20
CA PRO A 52 -4.19 11.72 17.52
C PRO A 52 -3.65 10.36 17.08
N GLY A 53 -2.37 10.31 16.75
CA GLY A 53 -1.67 9.05 16.48
C GLY A 53 -1.86 8.49 15.07
N GLU A 54 -2.39 9.27 14.12
CA GLU A 54 -2.49 8.84 12.73
C GLU A 54 -1.11 8.48 12.17
N LEU A 55 -1.00 7.31 11.56
CA LEU A 55 0.19 6.83 10.88
C LEU A 55 0.12 7.12 9.37
N GLN A 56 1.28 7.38 8.77
CA GLN A 56 1.42 7.54 7.34
C GLN A 56 1.50 6.18 6.64
N GLY A 57 0.90 6.06 5.45
CA GLY A 57 1.07 4.91 4.57
C GLY A 57 2.37 4.98 3.75
N TYR A 58 2.84 3.83 3.30
CA TYR A 58 4.00 3.68 2.42
C TYR A 58 3.61 2.83 1.22
N VAL A 59 3.87 3.34 0.01
CA VAL A 59 3.68 2.60 -1.24
C VAL A 59 5.05 2.29 -1.83
N GLY A 60 5.19 1.09 -2.41
CA GLY A 60 6.46 0.59 -2.89
C GLY A 60 7.14 1.50 -3.92
N SER A 61 8.41 1.80 -3.64
CA SER A 61 9.33 2.57 -4.48
C SER A 61 10.76 2.31 -4.02
N GLN A 62 11.77 2.80 -4.76
CA GLN A 62 13.15 2.73 -4.30
C GLN A 62 13.34 3.39 -2.94
N THR A 63 12.75 4.56 -2.73
CA THR A 63 12.87 5.31 -1.46
C THR A 63 12.10 4.68 -0.30
N THR A 64 11.02 3.95 -0.59
CA THR A 64 10.31 3.15 0.41
C THR A 64 11.08 1.88 0.77
N LEU A 65 11.69 1.25 -0.23
CA LEU A 65 12.49 0.04 -0.03
C LEU A 65 13.81 0.36 0.67
N TYR A 66 14.55 1.33 0.14
CA TYR A 66 15.78 1.86 0.71
C TYR A 66 16.05 3.29 0.22
N ASP A 67 16.09 4.23 1.15
CA ASP A 67 16.47 5.63 0.92
C ASP A 67 17.89 5.87 1.44
N LYS A 68 18.85 6.05 0.52
CA LYS A 68 20.26 6.28 0.87
C LYS A 68 20.51 7.53 1.69
N ASN A 69 19.56 8.50 1.68
CA ASN A 69 19.67 9.75 2.43
C ASN A 69 19.15 9.63 3.86
N LYS A 70 18.57 8.49 4.24
CA LYS A 70 18.11 8.22 5.60
C LYS A 70 19.09 7.34 6.36
N ALA A 71 19.17 7.57 7.67
CA ALA A 71 19.88 6.68 8.57
C ALA A 71 19.20 5.31 8.61
N ILE A 72 19.99 4.24 8.66
CA ILE A 72 19.47 2.87 8.82
C ILE A 72 19.09 2.68 10.28
N SER A 73 17.80 2.46 10.56
CA SER A 73 17.27 2.32 11.91
C SER A 73 16.16 1.27 11.96
N ALA A 74 16.20 0.40 12.95
CA ALA A 74 15.11 -0.54 13.25
C ALA A 74 13.87 0.14 13.86
N ALA A 75 14.02 1.37 14.38
CA ALA A 75 12.92 2.12 14.98
C ALA A 75 11.95 2.69 13.94
N GLU A 76 12.39 2.86 12.70
CA GLU A 76 11.56 3.35 11.60
C GLU A 76 11.06 2.20 10.73
N GLN A 77 9.75 2.07 10.58
CA GLN A 77 9.13 1.01 9.76
C GLN A 77 9.61 1.03 8.31
N SER A 78 9.82 2.22 7.73
CA SER A 78 10.32 2.39 6.36
C SER A 78 11.77 1.92 6.17
N THR A 79 12.53 1.77 7.25
CA THR A 79 13.92 1.31 7.22
C THR A 79 14.12 -0.10 7.77
N TRP A 80 13.04 -0.82 8.07
CA TRP A 80 13.13 -2.17 8.65
C TRP A 80 13.94 -3.14 7.76
N ARG A 81 13.59 -3.26 6.49
CA ARG A 81 14.31 -4.13 5.55
C ARG A 81 15.78 -3.70 5.37
N PRO A 82 16.10 -2.43 5.12
CA PRO A 82 17.47 -1.95 5.08
C PRO A 82 18.28 -2.25 6.34
N PHE A 83 17.69 -2.16 7.52
CA PHE A 83 18.35 -2.52 8.77
C PHE A 83 18.71 -4.02 8.83
N ILE A 84 17.81 -4.88 8.39
CA ILE A 84 18.06 -6.33 8.33
C ILE A 84 19.19 -6.63 7.34
N VAL A 85 19.12 -6.09 6.13
CA VAL A 85 20.14 -6.30 5.09
C VAL A 85 21.51 -5.76 5.52
N PHE A 86 21.53 -4.59 6.13
CA PHE A 86 22.76 -4.03 6.71
C PHE A 86 23.43 -5.00 7.68
N ASN A 87 22.67 -5.53 8.64
CA ASN A 87 23.21 -6.47 9.62
C ASN A 87 23.57 -7.82 9.01
N GLN A 88 22.87 -8.29 7.99
CA GLN A 88 23.21 -9.52 7.27
C GLN A 88 24.53 -9.37 6.51
N ILE A 89 24.76 -8.25 5.82
CA ILE A 89 26.03 -7.98 5.14
C ILE A 89 27.14 -7.80 6.17
N LYS A 90 26.90 -7.02 7.22
CA LYS A 90 27.87 -6.80 8.31
C LYS A 90 28.33 -8.13 8.91
N ARG A 91 27.41 -9.00 9.30
CA ARG A 91 27.73 -10.33 9.86
C ARG A 91 28.47 -11.19 8.87
N HIS A 92 28.01 -11.24 7.63
CA HIS A 92 28.68 -11.99 6.57
C HIS A 92 30.15 -11.57 6.38
N LEU A 93 30.45 -10.27 6.37
CA LEU A 93 31.81 -9.78 6.24
C LEU A 93 32.66 -10.08 7.48
N ILE A 94 32.08 -10.09 8.69
CA ILE A 94 32.76 -10.53 9.91
C ILE A 94 33.13 -12.02 9.82
N ASP A 95 32.15 -12.87 9.49
CA ASP A 95 32.34 -14.33 9.41
C ASP A 95 33.45 -14.67 8.38
N VAL A 96 33.39 -14.03 7.21
CA VAL A 96 34.43 -14.16 6.18
C VAL A 96 35.78 -13.65 6.69
N GLY A 97 35.82 -12.52 7.39
CA GLY A 97 37.05 -12.00 7.98
C GLY A 97 37.69 -12.99 8.96
N GLU A 98 36.89 -13.57 9.85
CA GLU A 98 37.36 -14.57 10.82
C GLU A 98 38.00 -15.81 10.13
N ASP A 99 37.38 -16.32 9.05
CA ASP A 99 37.89 -17.43 8.26
C ASP A 99 39.28 -17.17 7.65
N TYR A 100 39.59 -15.89 7.41
CA TYR A 100 40.88 -15.44 6.86
C TYR A 100 41.78 -14.72 7.88
N SER A 101 41.47 -14.86 9.17
CA SER A 101 42.20 -14.20 10.28
C SER A 101 42.30 -12.67 10.17
N MET A 102 41.26 -12.06 9.59
CA MET A 102 41.08 -10.61 9.53
C MET A 102 40.09 -10.15 10.59
N THR A 103 40.33 -9.01 11.15
CA THR A 103 39.39 -8.30 12.05
C THR A 103 39.18 -6.91 11.53
N PHE A 104 37.93 -6.43 11.58
CA PHE A 104 37.56 -5.12 11.07
C PHE A 104 37.18 -4.19 12.23
N ASP A 105 37.63 -2.95 12.12
CA ASP A 105 37.13 -1.86 12.95
C ASP A 105 35.63 -1.67 12.68
N GLU A 106 34.86 -1.48 13.75
CA GLU A 106 33.39 -1.43 13.64
C GLU A 106 32.89 -0.24 12.80
N ASP A 107 33.53 0.92 12.93
CA ASP A 107 33.15 2.13 12.19
C ASP A 107 33.47 1.98 10.70
N LYS A 108 34.66 1.42 10.38
CA LYS A 108 35.06 1.10 9.00
C LYS A 108 34.08 0.09 8.38
N LEU A 109 33.69 -0.96 9.13
CA LEU A 109 32.76 -1.97 8.66
C LEU A 109 31.37 -1.38 8.40
N ASN A 110 30.85 -0.58 9.34
CA ASN A 110 29.57 0.09 9.19
C ASN A 110 29.58 1.04 7.97
N LYS A 111 30.65 1.79 7.76
CA LYS A 111 30.83 2.66 6.60
C LYS A 111 30.89 1.86 5.29
N CYS A 112 31.62 0.75 5.28
CA CYS A 112 31.70 -0.14 4.13
C CYS A 112 30.33 -0.69 3.73
N VAL A 113 29.58 -1.24 4.69
CA VAL A 113 28.24 -1.80 4.43
C VAL A 113 27.29 -0.71 3.91
N LYS A 114 27.30 0.47 4.52
CA LYS A 114 26.47 1.60 4.04
C LYS A 114 26.84 1.98 2.60
N ARG A 115 28.13 2.08 2.28
CA ARG A 115 28.62 2.40 0.92
C ARG A 115 28.22 1.32 -0.09
N LEU A 116 28.27 0.05 0.28
CA LEU A 116 27.78 -1.06 -0.55
C LEU A 116 26.30 -0.96 -0.87
N MET A 117 25.47 -0.65 0.14
CA MET A 117 24.04 -0.47 -0.04
C MET A 117 23.72 0.76 -0.91
N ASP A 118 24.42 1.87 -0.72
CA ASP A 118 24.25 3.08 -1.54
C ASP A 118 24.65 2.83 -3.00
N MET A 119 25.76 2.15 -3.22
CA MET A 119 26.22 1.71 -4.53
C MET A 119 25.15 0.87 -5.24
N ALA A 120 24.48 -0.05 -4.53
CA ALA A 120 23.42 -0.88 -5.11
C ALA A 120 22.24 -0.06 -5.64
N VAL A 121 21.97 1.12 -5.07
CA VAL A 121 20.93 2.03 -5.60
C VAL A 121 21.41 2.76 -6.85
N ASP A 122 22.64 3.27 -6.83
CA ASP A 122 23.17 4.20 -7.83
C ASP A 122 23.63 3.51 -9.13
N TYR A 123 24.06 2.24 -9.04
CA TYR A 123 24.62 1.52 -10.17
C TYR A 123 23.66 0.48 -10.77
N ASN A 124 23.86 0.13 -12.03
CA ASN A 124 23.19 -1.01 -12.63
C ASN A 124 23.74 -2.32 -12.04
N GLN A 125 22.92 -3.33 -11.92
CA GLN A 125 23.32 -4.63 -11.37
C GLN A 125 24.49 -5.29 -12.13
N SER A 126 24.63 -5.03 -13.42
CA SER A 126 25.79 -5.49 -14.24
C SER A 126 27.13 -5.00 -13.70
N ASP A 127 27.13 -3.85 -13.05
CA ASP A 127 28.34 -3.17 -12.60
C ASP A 127 28.66 -3.44 -11.12
N TRP A 128 27.78 -4.11 -10.39
CA TRP A 128 27.92 -4.30 -8.95
C TRP A 128 29.13 -5.13 -8.55
N LEU A 129 29.42 -6.25 -9.21
CA LEU A 129 30.53 -7.10 -8.78
C LEU A 129 31.88 -6.41 -8.80
N PRO A 130 32.25 -5.64 -9.86
CA PRO A 130 33.47 -4.82 -9.83
C PRO A 130 33.46 -3.79 -8.69
N GLU A 131 32.35 -3.08 -8.50
CA GLU A 131 32.22 -2.05 -7.48
C GLU A 131 32.28 -2.62 -6.05
N ILE A 132 31.60 -3.75 -5.79
CA ILE A 132 31.67 -4.45 -4.50
C ILE A 132 33.13 -4.77 -4.16
N ARG A 133 33.87 -5.34 -5.10
CA ARG A 133 35.28 -5.67 -4.90
C ARG A 133 36.11 -4.44 -4.59
N THR A 134 35.90 -3.36 -5.32
CA THR A 134 36.58 -2.08 -5.10
C THR A 134 36.30 -1.54 -3.71
N ILE A 135 35.03 -1.50 -3.30
CA ILE A 135 34.62 -1.00 -1.97
C ILE A 135 35.23 -1.84 -0.85
N LEU A 136 35.21 -3.18 -0.98
CA LEU A 136 35.78 -4.06 0.03
C LEU A 136 37.30 -3.89 0.18
N MET A 137 38.02 -3.69 -0.93
CA MET A 137 39.45 -3.40 -0.88
C MET A 137 39.76 -2.04 -0.27
N GLU A 138 39.00 -1.01 -0.64
CA GLU A 138 39.23 0.37 -0.16
C GLU A 138 38.86 0.59 1.30
N GLU A 139 37.71 0.06 1.75
CA GLU A 139 37.19 0.36 3.09
C GLU A 139 37.68 -0.63 4.16
N LEU A 140 37.93 -1.89 3.77
CA LEU A 140 38.30 -2.97 4.70
C LEU A 140 39.70 -3.53 4.48
N ASP A 141 40.48 -2.97 3.57
CA ASP A 141 41.85 -3.43 3.23
C ASP A 141 41.86 -4.93 2.85
N MET A 142 40.79 -5.48 2.29
CA MET A 142 40.70 -6.88 1.91
C MET A 142 41.63 -7.18 0.73
N PRO A 143 42.41 -8.29 0.79
CA PRO A 143 43.25 -8.70 -0.30
C PRO A 143 42.48 -8.96 -1.59
N ARG A 144 43.11 -8.67 -2.74
CA ARG A 144 42.49 -8.87 -4.06
C ARG A 144 41.99 -10.28 -4.27
N GLU A 145 42.82 -11.29 -3.93
CA GLU A 145 42.48 -12.70 -4.05
C GLU A 145 41.24 -13.10 -3.26
N MET A 146 41.01 -12.45 -2.11
CA MET A 146 39.87 -12.70 -1.25
C MET A 146 38.57 -12.11 -1.83
N VAL A 147 38.60 -10.87 -2.30
CA VAL A 147 37.39 -10.24 -2.85
C VAL A 147 36.89 -10.84 -4.16
N TYR A 148 37.74 -11.65 -4.82
CA TYR A 148 37.35 -12.41 -6.02
C TYR A 148 36.73 -13.78 -5.69
N LEU A 149 36.72 -14.22 -4.44
CA LEU A 149 35.98 -15.41 -4.02
C LEU A 149 34.47 -15.17 -4.13
N GLN A 150 33.76 -16.20 -4.61
CA GLN A 150 32.28 -16.14 -4.74
C GLN A 150 31.64 -15.87 -3.40
N ILE A 151 32.09 -16.51 -2.34
CA ILE A 151 31.58 -16.35 -0.99
C ILE A 151 31.70 -14.90 -0.47
N VAL A 152 32.63 -14.10 -0.99
CA VAL A 152 32.83 -12.70 -0.54
C VAL A 152 31.97 -11.75 -1.36
N ALA A 153 32.36 -11.46 -2.60
CA ALA A 153 31.65 -10.47 -3.41
C ALA A 153 30.32 -10.99 -3.97
N GLY A 154 30.22 -12.30 -4.29
CA GLY A 154 28.99 -12.88 -4.84
C GLY A 154 27.88 -12.97 -3.81
N ASP A 155 28.16 -13.38 -2.58
CA ASP A 155 27.15 -13.45 -1.54
C ASP A 155 26.75 -12.06 -1.04
N THR A 156 27.68 -11.09 -1.04
CA THR A 156 27.37 -9.67 -0.82
C THR A 156 26.42 -9.15 -1.90
N TYR A 157 26.68 -9.47 -3.19
CA TYR A 157 25.80 -9.13 -4.30
C TYR A 157 24.38 -9.66 -4.11
N ILE A 158 24.23 -10.93 -3.69
CA ILE A 158 22.92 -11.55 -3.46
C ILE A 158 22.14 -10.79 -2.39
N LYS A 159 22.79 -10.42 -1.27
CA LYS A 159 22.14 -9.64 -0.20
C LYS A 159 21.73 -8.23 -0.63
N LEU A 160 22.52 -7.59 -1.48
CA LEU A 160 22.24 -6.26 -2.00
C LEU A 160 21.01 -6.19 -2.91
N ASN A 161 20.59 -7.31 -3.53
CA ASN A 161 19.35 -7.33 -4.30
C ASN A 161 18.11 -6.95 -3.46
N GLU A 162 18.16 -7.17 -2.15
CA GLU A 162 17.03 -6.86 -1.27
C GLU A 162 16.83 -5.36 -1.00
N VAL A 163 17.77 -4.50 -1.39
CA VAL A 163 17.66 -3.03 -1.26
C VAL A 163 17.50 -2.32 -2.59
N LYS A 164 17.53 -3.04 -3.70
CA LYS A 164 17.32 -2.49 -5.04
C LYS A 164 15.87 -2.65 -5.48
N TRP A 165 15.24 -1.52 -5.81
CA TRP A 165 13.95 -1.55 -6.47
C TRP A 165 14.11 -2.10 -7.88
N GLY A 166 13.42 -3.19 -8.18
CA GLY A 166 13.50 -3.89 -9.44
C GLY A 166 12.11 -4.28 -9.97
N GLY A 167 12.10 -4.94 -11.14
CA GLY A 167 10.86 -5.39 -11.77
C GLY A 167 10.05 -6.34 -10.88
N SER A 168 10.70 -7.20 -10.11
CA SER A 168 10.04 -8.10 -9.17
C SER A 168 9.25 -7.33 -8.11
N GLU A 169 9.88 -6.31 -7.49
CA GLU A 169 9.24 -5.46 -6.47
C GLU A 169 8.09 -4.65 -7.06
N ALA A 170 8.27 -4.11 -8.26
CA ALA A 170 7.24 -3.34 -8.97
C ALA A 170 6.03 -4.20 -9.34
N ILE A 171 6.23 -5.41 -9.82
CA ILE A 171 5.19 -6.39 -10.15
C ILE A 171 4.40 -6.77 -8.89
N MET A 172 5.09 -7.08 -7.80
CA MET A 172 4.45 -7.41 -6.53
C MET A 172 3.69 -6.23 -5.93
N CYS A 173 4.24 -5.01 -6.06
CA CYS A 173 3.57 -3.79 -5.61
C CYS A 173 2.27 -3.52 -6.39
N ALA A 174 2.22 -3.86 -7.68
CA ALA A 174 1.04 -3.67 -8.52
C ALA A 174 -0.18 -4.51 -8.09
N VAL A 175 0.04 -5.57 -7.30
CA VAL A 175 -1.03 -6.37 -6.67
C VAL A 175 -1.20 -6.04 -5.18
N GLY A 176 -0.55 -4.99 -4.68
CA GLY A 176 -0.66 -4.55 -3.29
C GLY A 176 0.20 -5.34 -2.29
N GLN A 177 1.17 -6.10 -2.77
CA GLN A 177 2.15 -6.84 -1.96
C GLN A 177 3.48 -6.06 -1.82
N SER A 178 4.58 -6.75 -1.53
CA SER A 178 5.92 -6.18 -1.33
C SER A 178 5.98 -5.27 -0.09
N VAL A 179 6.62 -4.12 -0.17
CA VAL A 179 6.86 -3.19 0.95
C VAL A 179 5.73 -2.17 1.16
N THR A 180 4.62 -2.33 0.46
CA THR A 180 3.45 -1.45 0.60
C THR A 180 2.75 -1.69 1.93
N THR A 181 2.57 -0.62 2.70
CA THR A 181 1.84 -0.61 3.98
C THR A 181 0.91 0.59 4.01
N VAL A 182 -0.36 0.38 4.25
CA VAL A 182 -1.38 1.45 4.24
C VAL A 182 -2.28 1.34 5.46
N THR A 183 -2.82 2.46 5.90
CA THR A 183 -3.80 2.47 6.99
C THR A 183 -5.23 2.31 6.43
N PRO A 184 -6.16 1.64 7.15
CA PRO A 184 -7.54 1.53 6.69
C PRO A 184 -8.19 2.87 6.38
N VAL A 185 -7.90 3.90 7.16
CA VAL A 185 -8.44 5.25 6.94
C VAL A 185 -7.92 5.88 5.64
N ALA A 186 -6.64 5.71 5.30
CA ALA A 186 -6.10 6.18 4.02
C ALA A 186 -6.71 5.39 2.84
N VAL A 187 -6.98 4.10 3.02
CA VAL A 187 -7.63 3.26 2.00
C VAL A 187 -9.10 3.64 1.82
N ALA A 188 -9.82 4.02 2.89
CA ALA A 188 -11.18 4.55 2.78
C ALA A 188 -11.20 5.89 2.01
N ARG A 189 -10.26 6.82 2.31
CA ARG A 189 -10.08 8.06 1.56
C ARG A 189 -9.77 7.81 0.09
N TYR A 190 -8.89 6.85 -0.20
CA TYR A 190 -8.53 6.45 -1.56
C TYR A 190 -9.74 5.97 -2.37
N ILE A 191 -10.55 5.06 -1.80
CA ILE A 191 -11.72 4.55 -2.55
C ILE A 191 -12.81 5.62 -2.69
N ALA A 192 -12.92 6.56 -1.73
CA ALA A 192 -13.77 7.74 -1.87
C ALA A 192 -13.31 8.64 -3.04
N ALA A 193 -12.01 8.81 -3.22
CA ALA A 193 -11.47 9.57 -4.35
C ALA A 193 -11.78 8.89 -5.70
N VAL A 194 -11.69 7.56 -5.78
CA VAL A 194 -12.11 6.81 -6.98
C VAL A 194 -13.61 7.01 -7.26
N ALA A 195 -14.43 7.06 -6.22
CA ALA A 195 -15.88 7.23 -6.33
C ALA A 195 -16.29 8.63 -6.80
N ASN A 196 -15.58 9.68 -6.37
CA ASN A 196 -15.97 11.09 -6.55
C ASN A 196 -15.29 11.82 -7.73
N GLY A 197 -14.70 11.08 -8.68
CA GLY A 197 -14.06 11.67 -9.84
C GLY A 197 -12.55 11.96 -9.69
N GLY A 198 -11.89 11.37 -8.68
CA GLY A 198 -10.44 11.51 -8.49
C GLY A 198 -10.02 12.57 -7.48
N LYS A 199 -10.95 13.16 -6.74
CA LYS A 199 -10.68 14.22 -5.76
C LYS A 199 -10.39 13.63 -4.38
N VAL A 200 -9.25 13.97 -3.81
CA VAL A 200 -8.81 13.55 -2.48
C VAL A 200 -9.01 14.69 -1.51
N TYR A 201 -9.82 14.50 -0.51
CA TYR A 201 -10.06 15.49 0.55
C TYR A 201 -9.34 15.09 1.84
N ASP A 202 -8.97 16.10 2.63
CA ASP A 202 -8.61 15.86 4.02
C ASP A 202 -9.83 15.37 4.79
N LEU A 203 -9.60 14.38 5.67
CA LEU A 203 -10.70 13.82 6.48
C LEU A 203 -10.89 14.62 7.75
N ARG A 204 -12.11 14.64 8.23
CA ARG A 204 -12.52 15.28 9.49
C ARG A 204 -13.61 14.46 10.15
N LEU A 205 -13.64 14.49 11.47
CA LEU A 205 -14.73 13.94 12.29
C LEU A 205 -15.67 15.05 12.79
N ILE A 206 -15.11 16.26 13.00
CA ILE A 206 -15.87 17.41 13.47
C ILE A 206 -16.36 18.20 12.26
N ASP A 207 -17.65 18.18 12.03
CA ASP A 207 -18.28 19.00 10.98
C ASP A 207 -18.55 20.42 11.48
N SER A 208 -19.17 20.55 12.65
CA SER A 208 -19.53 21.85 13.22
C SER A 208 -19.44 21.85 14.75
N ILE A 209 -19.21 23.01 15.31
CA ILE A 209 -19.29 23.29 16.75
C ILE A 209 -20.50 24.20 16.96
N ILE A 210 -21.43 23.76 17.78
CA ILE A 210 -22.70 24.45 18.03
C ILE A 210 -22.75 24.88 19.50
N SER A 211 -23.20 26.14 19.78
CA SER A 211 -23.41 26.63 21.13
C SER A 211 -24.63 25.93 21.79
N PRO A 212 -24.77 26.01 23.11
CA PRO A 212 -25.96 25.47 23.80
C PRO A 212 -27.29 26.06 23.31
N ASP A 213 -27.25 27.27 22.74
CA ASP A 213 -28.41 27.98 22.20
C ASP A 213 -28.70 27.63 20.73
N GLY A 214 -27.93 26.72 20.14
CA GLY A 214 -28.09 26.25 18.75
C GLY A 214 -27.37 27.12 17.70
N GLU A 215 -26.57 28.11 18.10
CA GLU A 215 -25.77 28.92 17.17
C GLU A 215 -24.54 28.15 16.69
N VAL A 216 -24.31 28.14 15.38
CA VAL A 216 -23.09 27.53 14.79
C VAL A 216 -21.86 28.43 15.07
N LEU A 217 -21.02 28.02 16.01
CA LEU A 217 -19.78 28.73 16.38
C LEU A 217 -18.67 28.55 15.37
N SER A 218 -18.60 27.37 14.78
CA SER A 218 -17.60 27.03 13.75
C SER A 218 -18.13 25.91 12.87
N GLN A 219 -17.83 25.98 11.57
CA GLN A 219 -18.13 24.93 10.62
C GLN A 219 -16.87 24.59 9.84
N SER A 220 -16.56 23.30 9.75
CA SER A 220 -15.43 22.80 8.97
C SER A 220 -15.78 22.81 7.48
N MET A 221 -14.88 23.32 6.65
CA MET A 221 -15.02 23.29 5.18
C MET A 221 -14.18 22.15 4.59
N PRO A 222 -14.65 21.47 3.53
CA PRO A 222 -13.86 20.47 2.83
C PRO A 222 -12.55 21.08 2.30
N ILE A 223 -11.41 20.41 2.56
CA ILE A 223 -10.10 20.80 2.06
C ILE A 223 -9.69 19.79 0.98
N LEU A 224 -9.53 20.25 -0.25
CA LEU A 224 -9.01 19.44 -1.35
C LEU A 224 -7.50 19.29 -1.17
N ALA A 225 -7.03 18.06 -0.91
CA ALA A 225 -5.62 17.76 -0.72
C ALA A 225 -4.90 17.50 -2.07
N SER A 226 -5.57 16.82 -2.99
CA SER A 226 -5.07 16.50 -4.33
C SER A 226 -6.20 16.08 -5.26
N GLU A 227 -5.92 16.06 -6.57
CA GLU A 227 -6.87 15.61 -7.58
C GLU A 227 -6.13 14.87 -8.71
N LEU A 228 -6.74 13.84 -9.26
CA LEU A 228 -6.26 13.20 -10.49
C LEU A 228 -6.70 14.04 -11.69
N GLU A 229 -5.73 14.65 -12.37
CA GLU A 229 -5.97 15.44 -13.56
C GLU A 229 -5.53 14.67 -14.81
N HIS A 230 -6.48 14.36 -15.68
CA HIS A 230 -6.23 13.79 -16.99
C HIS A 230 -7.42 14.05 -17.90
N GLU A 231 -7.20 14.31 -19.18
CA GLU A 231 -8.27 14.61 -20.16
C GLU A 231 -9.32 13.50 -20.32
N SER A 232 -8.94 12.24 -20.00
CA SER A 232 -9.82 11.06 -20.07
C SER A 232 -10.13 10.48 -18.69
N ILE A 233 -10.03 11.26 -17.60
CA ILE A 233 -10.18 10.70 -16.23
C ILE A 233 -11.57 10.08 -16.04
N ASP A 234 -12.63 10.73 -16.52
CA ASP A 234 -14.01 10.24 -16.39
C ASP A 234 -14.20 8.90 -17.12
N GLU A 235 -13.59 8.74 -18.29
CA GLU A 235 -13.63 7.48 -19.03
C GLU A 235 -12.89 6.38 -18.27
N PHE A 236 -11.71 6.64 -17.74
CA PHE A 236 -10.95 5.66 -16.95
C PHE A 236 -11.69 5.24 -15.68
N LEU A 237 -12.25 6.18 -14.94
CA LEU A 237 -13.04 5.91 -13.75
C LEU A 237 -14.32 5.14 -14.08
N ALA A 238 -14.97 5.42 -15.20
CA ALA A 238 -16.13 4.65 -15.67
C ALA A 238 -15.78 3.18 -15.97
N TYR A 239 -14.64 2.91 -16.61
CA TYR A 239 -14.16 1.53 -16.81
C TYR A 239 -13.81 0.84 -15.48
N MET A 240 -13.18 1.56 -14.54
CA MET A 240 -12.87 1.02 -13.21
C MET A 240 -14.14 0.70 -12.44
N ARG A 241 -15.13 1.60 -12.43
CA ARG A 241 -16.44 1.40 -11.77
C ARG A 241 -17.08 0.11 -12.21
N LYS A 242 -17.19 -0.14 -13.52
CA LYS A 242 -17.77 -1.39 -14.05
C LYS A 242 -17.06 -2.64 -13.55
N GLY A 243 -15.73 -2.61 -13.43
CA GLY A 243 -14.97 -3.72 -12.86
C GLY A 243 -15.22 -3.90 -11.36
N LEU A 244 -15.35 -2.80 -10.62
CA LEU A 244 -15.66 -2.82 -9.18
C LEU A 244 -17.10 -3.29 -8.90
N GLU A 245 -18.06 -2.95 -9.74
CA GLU A 245 -19.43 -3.44 -9.69
C GLU A 245 -19.46 -4.98 -9.93
N GLY A 246 -18.67 -5.48 -10.87
CA GLY A 246 -18.58 -6.89 -11.20
C GLY A 246 -18.11 -7.77 -10.03
N VAL A 247 -17.37 -7.21 -9.06
CA VAL A 247 -16.91 -7.96 -7.86
C VAL A 247 -18.07 -8.59 -7.08
N ALA A 248 -19.20 -7.92 -6.98
CA ALA A 248 -20.42 -8.41 -6.31
C ALA A 248 -21.48 -8.95 -7.28
N ASN A 249 -21.52 -8.45 -8.52
CA ASN A 249 -22.60 -8.68 -9.47
C ASN A 249 -22.32 -9.80 -10.49
N GLU A 250 -21.07 -9.99 -10.91
CA GLU A 250 -20.72 -11.08 -11.84
C GLU A 250 -20.68 -12.42 -11.11
N GLY A 251 -21.15 -13.49 -11.77
CA GLY A 251 -21.28 -14.81 -11.13
C GLY A 251 -19.96 -15.41 -10.63
N ASP A 252 -18.83 -15.00 -11.21
CA ASP A 252 -17.47 -15.34 -10.82
C ASP A 252 -16.70 -14.17 -10.16
N GLY A 253 -17.41 -13.08 -9.81
CA GLY A 253 -16.90 -11.99 -9.02
C GLY A 253 -16.45 -12.45 -7.62
N THR A 254 -15.33 -11.88 -7.13
CA THR A 254 -14.67 -12.39 -5.92
C THR A 254 -15.51 -12.30 -4.64
N ALA A 255 -16.55 -11.46 -4.62
CA ALA A 255 -17.49 -11.31 -3.51
C ALA A 255 -18.91 -11.83 -3.81
N ALA A 256 -19.22 -12.19 -5.06
CA ALA A 256 -20.58 -12.49 -5.54
C ALA A 256 -21.37 -13.47 -4.64
N LYS A 257 -20.71 -14.52 -4.14
CA LYS A 257 -21.35 -15.53 -3.28
C LYS A 257 -21.95 -14.95 -1.97
N PHE A 258 -21.46 -13.80 -1.49
CA PHE A 258 -21.92 -13.17 -0.26
C PHE A 258 -23.10 -12.21 -0.47
N PHE A 259 -23.44 -11.93 -1.75
CA PHE A 259 -24.53 -11.04 -2.16
C PHE A 259 -25.68 -11.79 -2.89
N ASN A 260 -25.65 -13.12 -2.90
CA ASN A 260 -26.63 -13.94 -3.67
C ASN A 260 -28.03 -14.01 -3.05
N GLY A 261 -28.26 -13.54 -1.83
CA GLY A 261 -29.59 -13.52 -1.21
C GLY A 261 -30.51 -12.49 -1.87
N SER A 262 -31.80 -12.82 -2.08
CA SER A 262 -32.78 -11.87 -2.64
C SER A 262 -32.95 -10.61 -1.76
N GLN A 263 -32.74 -10.74 -0.46
CA GLN A 263 -32.76 -9.63 0.49
C GLN A 263 -31.62 -8.62 0.27
N TYR A 264 -30.56 -9.01 -0.42
CA TYR A 264 -29.39 -8.16 -0.72
C TYR A 264 -29.37 -7.67 -2.17
N ALA A 265 -30.44 -7.82 -2.91
CA ALA A 265 -30.49 -7.44 -4.33
C ALA A 265 -30.17 -5.95 -4.51
N ASP A 266 -30.75 -5.07 -3.69
CA ASP A 266 -30.53 -3.63 -3.75
C ASP A 266 -29.08 -3.25 -3.42
N VAL A 267 -28.49 -3.87 -2.38
CA VAL A 267 -27.08 -3.66 -2.03
C VAL A 267 -26.18 -4.11 -3.16
N ARG A 268 -26.44 -5.29 -3.72
CA ARG A 268 -25.67 -5.86 -4.81
C ARG A 268 -25.66 -4.98 -6.06
N GLU A 269 -26.82 -4.40 -6.42
CA GLU A 269 -26.95 -3.52 -7.58
C GLU A 269 -26.27 -2.16 -7.39
N LYS A 270 -26.18 -1.69 -6.14
CA LYS A 270 -25.66 -0.37 -5.79
C LYS A 270 -24.21 -0.34 -5.34
N ILE A 271 -23.56 -1.50 -5.16
CA ILE A 271 -22.18 -1.56 -4.65
C ILE A 271 -21.15 -1.57 -5.78
N ALA A 272 -20.06 -0.82 -5.57
CA ALA A 272 -18.78 -1.01 -6.25
C ALA A 272 -17.72 -1.36 -5.21
N ALA A 273 -16.97 -2.46 -5.43
CA ALA A 273 -16.10 -3.01 -4.41
C ALA A 273 -14.83 -3.65 -4.95
N LYS A 274 -13.85 -3.91 -4.07
CA LYS A 274 -12.66 -4.71 -4.37
C LYS A 274 -12.22 -5.48 -3.14
N THR A 275 -12.04 -6.80 -3.30
CA THR A 275 -11.44 -7.66 -2.28
C THR A 275 -9.92 -7.66 -2.39
N GLY A 276 -9.24 -7.83 -1.26
CA GLY A 276 -7.79 -7.96 -1.18
C GLY A 276 -7.40 -9.00 -0.14
N THR A 277 -6.36 -9.77 -0.45
CA THR A 277 -5.76 -10.73 0.48
C THR A 277 -4.27 -10.47 0.51
N ALA A 278 -3.76 -9.95 1.63
CA ALA A 278 -2.34 -9.65 1.80
C ALA A 278 -1.64 -10.82 2.48
N GLU A 279 -0.72 -11.44 1.75
CA GLU A 279 0.02 -12.62 2.23
C GLU A 279 0.95 -12.29 3.40
N LYS A 280 1.06 -13.24 4.33
CA LYS A 280 2.02 -13.20 5.42
C LYS A 280 3.20 -14.11 5.09
N THR A 281 4.40 -13.64 5.36
CA THR A 281 5.63 -14.43 5.19
C THR A 281 5.86 -15.43 6.32
N THR A 282 5.12 -15.30 7.43
CA THR A 282 5.23 -16.18 8.60
C THR A 282 4.29 -17.37 8.43
N ILE A 283 4.84 -18.58 8.45
CA ILE A 283 4.16 -19.85 8.13
C ILE A 283 2.95 -20.13 9.02
N ASP A 284 2.95 -19.62 10.26
CA ASP A 284 1.91 -19.93 11.25
C ASP A 284 0.80 -18.86 11.35
N LEU A 285 0.79 -17.86 10.44
CA LEU A 285 -0.19 -16.79 10.47
C LEU A 285 -0.99 -16.73 9.18
N GLU A 286 -2.31 -16.69 9.32
CA GLU A 286 -3.22 -16.51 8.20
C GLU A 286 -3.06 -15.13 7.54
N ASN A 287 -3.43 -15.05 6.27
CA ASN A 287 -3.37 -13.83 5.49
C ASN A 287 -4.28 -12.74 6.04
N ASN A 288 -3.90 -11.49 5.83
CA ASN A 288 -4.77 -10.35 6.15
C ASN A 288 -5.87 -10.20 5.09
N ALA A 289 -7.10 -10.05 5.55
CA ALA A 289 -8.25 -9.83 4.68
C ALA A 289 -8.57 -8.34 4.56
N TRP A 290 -8.80 -7.89 3.32
CA TRP A 290 -9.17 -6.52 2.99
C TRP A 290 -10.38 -6.46 2.07
N MET A 291 -11.21 -5.47 2.23
CA MET A 291 -12.19 -5.07 1.24
C MET A 291 -12.41 -3.57 1.29
N VAL A 292 -12.53 -2.98 0.12
CA VAL A 292 -12.99 -1.59 -0.05
C VAL A 292 -14.28 -1.59 -0.85
N ALA A 293 -15.13 -0.62 -0.57
CA ALA A 293 -16.38 -0.43 -1.31
C ALA A 293 -16.85 1.01 -1.24
N TYR A 294 -17.73 1.37 -2.16
CA TYR A 294 -18.55 2.57 -2.07
C TYR A 294 -19.95 2.28 -2.59
N ALA A 295 -20.91 3.05 -2.14
CA ALA A 295 -22.31 2.94 -2.53
C ALA A 295 -23.04 4.30 -2.36
N PRO A 296 -24.13 4.56 -3.14
CA PRO A 296 -24.45 3.88 -4.40
C PRO A 296 -23.36 4.04 -5.44
N ASN A 297 -23.27 3.11 -6.38
CA ASN A 297 -22.21 3.13 -7.41
C ASN A 297 -22.36 4.24 -8.46
N ASP A 298 -23.57 4.74 -8.65
CA ASP A 298 -23.93 5.83 -9.58
C ASP A 298 -23.95 7.21 -8.92
N ASP A 299 -24.26 7.28 -7.61
CA ASP A 299 -24.25 8.51 -6.80
C ASP A 299 -23.59 8.22 -5.42
N PRO A 300 -22.25 8.12 -5.35
CA PRO A 300 -21.55 7.67 -4.15
C PRO A 300 -21.75 8.56 -2.94
N GLN A 301 -22.26 7.99 -1.84
CA GLN A 301 -22.52 8.66 -0.59
C GLN A 301 -21.70 8.10 0.59
N ILE A 302 -21.34 6.82 0.53
CA ILE A 302 -20.53 6.17 1.55
C ILE A 302 -19.33 5.43 0.92
N ALA A 303 -18.16 5.56 1.53
CA ALA A 303 -16.97 4.79 1.20
C ALA A 303 -16.49 4.01 2.42
N ILE A 304 -16.13 2.74 2.22
CA ILE A 304 -15.84 1.78 3.29
C ILE A 304 -14.50 1.09 3.02
N ALA A 305 -13.68 0.94 4.06
CA ALA A 305 -12.54 0.04 4.06
C ALA A 305 -12.64 -0.89 5.27
N VAL A 306 -12.61 -2.19 5.04
CA VAL A 306 -12.59 -3.23 6.07
C VAL A 306 -11.27 -3.95 6.04
N TYR A 307 -10.62 -4.06 7.19
CA TYR A 307 -9.41 -4.82 7.43
C TYR A 307 -9.59 -5.80 8.57
N ILE A 308 -9.32 -7.08 8.31
CA ILE A 308 -9.37 -8.14 9.32
C ILE A 308 -7.97 -8.77 9.39
N PRO A 309 -7.20 -8.52 10.47
CA PRO A 309 -5.94 -9.21 10.69
C PRO A 309 -6.18 -10.72 10.75
N HIS A 310 -5.33 -11.48 10.05
CA HIS A 310 -5.45 -12.94 9.99
C HIS A 310 -6.83 -13.46 9.53
N GLY A 311 -7.51 -12.67 8.68
CA GLY A 311 -8.86 -12.93 8.20
C GLY A 311 -8.95 -13.96 7.07
N TYR A 312 -7.86 -14.65 6.73
CA TYR A 312 -7.74 -15.69 5.73
C TYR A 312 -7.91 -15.19 4.28
N SER A 313 -9.06 -14.63 3.93
CA SER A 313 -9.37 -14.16 2.57
C SER A 313 -10.18 -12.87 2.60
N GLY A 314 -9.83 -11.93 1.72
CA GLY A 314 -10.53 -10.65 1.60
C GLY A 314 -12.02 -10.78 1.27
N SER A 315 -12.43 -11.88 0.66
CA SER A 315 -13.84 -12.11 0.38
C SER A 315 -14.72 -12.27 1.65
N TYR A 316 -14.13 -12.62 2.80
CA TYR A 316 -14.89 -12.66 4.07
C TYR A 316 -15.25 -11.28 4.62
N CYS A 317 -14.49 -10.23 4.25
CA CYS A 317 -14.87 -8.85 4.58
C CYS A 317 -16.20 -8.43 3.94
N SER A 318 -16.66 -9.16 2.90
CA SER A 318 -17.93 -8.88 2.21
C SER A 318 -19.14 -8.93 3.12
N LEU A 319 -19.14 -9.76 4.17
CA LEU A 319 -20.23 -9.83 5.13
C LEU A 319 -20.39 -8.48 5.86
N THR A 320 -19.29 -7.96 6.39
CA THR A 320 -19.31 -6.67 7.10
C THR A 320 -19.65 -5.51 6.16
N VAL A 321 -19.04 -5.46 4.97
CA VAL A 321 -19.31 -4.41 3.98
C VAL A 321 -20.77 -4.41 3.56
N ARG A 322 -21.32 -5.59 3.26
CA ARG A 322 -22.72 -5.77 2.88
C ARG A 322 -23.67 -5.22 3.95
N ASP A 323 -23.46 -5.64 5.20
CA ASP A 323 -24.35 -5.29 6.30
C ASP A 323 -24.28 -3.78 6.63
N ILE A 324 -23.10 -3.16 6.47
CA ILE A 324 -22.96 -1.69 6.60
C ILE A 324 -23.73 -0.95 5.50
N ILE A 325 -23.60 -1.39 4.24
CA ILE A 325 -24.29 -0.74 3.12
C ILE A 325 -25.80 -0.95 3.21
N ASP A 326 -26.24 -2.16 3.56
CA ASP A 326 -27.66 -2.48 3.76
C ASP A 326 -28.29 -1.55 4.80
N TYR A 327 -27.65 -1.46 5.97
CA TYR A 327 -28.06 -0.54 7.03
C TYR A 327 -28.08 0.93 6.56
N TYR A 328 -27.04 1.36 5.84
CA TYR A 328 -26.93 2.73 5.34
C TYR A 328 -28.04 3.07 4.35
N LEU A 329 -28.30 2.17 3.37
CA LEU A 329 -29.34 2.38 2.36
C LEU A 329 -30.75 2.37 2.96
N GLU A 330 -31.00 1.56 3.99
CA GLU A 330 -32.29 1.55 4.70
C GLU A 330 -32.55 2.81 5.52
N HIS A 331 -31.47 3.42 6.09
CA HIS A 331 -31.59 4.52 7.05
C HIS A 331 -31.22 5.89 6.46
N SER A 332 -30.54 5.95 5.31
CA SER A 332 -30.23 7.23 4.64
C SER A 332 -31.45 7.94 4.07
N MET A 333 -32.59 7.23 3.97
CA MET A 333 -33.89 7.78 3.59
C MET A 333 -34.67 8.33 4.79
N LEU A 334 -34.20 8.13 6.03
CA LEU A 334 -34.79 8.75 7.21
C LEU A 334 -34.33 10.20 7.23
N ASP A 335 -35.28 11.13 7.25
CA ASP A 335 -35.05 12.58 7.32
C ASP A 335 -34.01 12.89 8.41
N THR A 336 -33.04 13.72 8.08
CA THR A 336 -32.00 14.18 9.02
C THR A 336 -32.54 14.89 10.25
N GLU A 337 -33.81 15.22 10.29
CA GLU A 337 -34.52 15.78 11.46
C GLU A 337 -34.70 14.76 12.60
N ASP A 338 -34.73 13.45 12.30
CA ASP A 338 -34.82 12.39 13.32
C ASP A 338 -33.47 12.02 13.97
N PHE A 339 -32.36 12.48 13.42
CA PHE A 339 -31.01 12.33 13.98
C PHE A 339 -30.54 13.47 14.88
N MET A 340 -31.45 14.29 15.38
CA MET A 340 -31.13 15.13 16.52
C MET A 340 -30.82 14.23 17.71
N ALA A 341 -29.53 14.04 17.96
CA ALA A 341 -29.07 13.29 19.12
C ALA A 341 -29.88 13.73 20.35
N PRO A 342 -30.43 12.79 21.14
CA PRO A 342 -31.08 13.16 22.38
C PRO A 342 -30.07 14.00 23.17
N SER A 343 -30.52 15.17 23.62
CA SER A 343 -29.74 16.18 24.33
C SER A 343 -28.65 15.54 25.18
N ASN A 344 -27.37 15.80 24.82
CA ASN A 344 -26.25 15.24 25.50
C ASN A 344 -26.26 15.68 26.96
N SER A 345 -26.73 14.83 27.86
CA SER A 345 -26.72 15.05 29.30
C SER A 345 -25.35 14.78 29.94
N LEU A 346 -24.29 15.10 29.24
CA LEU A 346 -22.91 15.15 29.78
C LEU A 346 -22.56 16.56 30.25
N ALA A 347 -23.51 17.22 30.93
CA ALA A 347 -23.23 18.38 31.76
C ALA A 347 -23.14 17.91 33.20
N TYR A 348 -21.97 17.51 33.63
CA TYR A 348 -21.50 17.56 35.02
C TYR A 348 -20.02 17.90 35.03
#